data_94fbe11aabe7b666da9c959154c2801a
#
_entry.id   94fbe11aabe7b666da9c959154c2801a
#
_cell.length_a   1.000
_cell.length_b   1.000
_cell.length_c   1.000
_cell.angle_alpha   90.00
_cell.angle_beta   90.00
_cell.angle_gamma   90.00
#
_symmetry.space_group_name_H-M   'P 1'
#
loop_
_entity.id
_entity.type
_entity.pdbx_description
1 polymer ?
#
loop_
_entity_poly.entity_id
_entity_poly.type
_entity_poly.pdbx_seq_one_letter_code
_entity_poly.pdbx_strand_id
1 'polypeptide(L)'
;LGGISLLVGGVGIVTIMTIAVAERTGEIGLLVALGAPRRTILLLFLGEAVALSALGGFLGLLLGFGLAQAIHFALPALPVHTPISFVLLAEAVAIAIGLAAGVLPARRAARLDPVEALRTE
;
A
#
# COMPACT_ATOMS: atom_id res chain seq x y z
N LEU A 1 15.94 9.59 -8.25
CA LEU A 1 15.58 8.21 -8.68
C LEU A 1 14.66 7.52 -7.69
N GLY A 2 14.96 7.56 -6.40
CA GLY A 2 14.11 6.98 -5.35
C GLY A 2 12.70 7.57 -5.31
N GLY A 3 12.56 8.87 -5.49
CA GLY A 3 11.27 9.55 -5.55
C GLY A 3 10.39 9.09 -6.72
N ILE A 4 10.99 8.87 -7.89
CA ILE A 4 10.29 8.34 -9.06
C ILE A 4 9.80 6.91 -8.80
N SER A 5 10.66 6.06 -8.22
CA SER A 5 10.29 4.69 -7.85
C SER A 5 9.13 4.64 -6.86
N LEU A 6 9.12 5.55 -5.88
CA LEU A 6 8.04 5.69 -4.92
C LEU A 6 6.73 6.15 -5.57
N LEU A 7 6.78 7.08 -6.52
CA LEU A 7 5.60 7.50 -7.29
C LEU A 7 5.02 6.34 -8.10
N VAL A 8 5.88 5.58 -8.79
CA VAL A 8 5.44 4.40 -9.55
C VAL A 8 4.80 3.36 -8.63
N GLY A 9 5.41 3.10 -7.47
CA GLY A 9 4.86 2.22 -6.45
C GLY A 9 3.50 2.71 -5.93
N GLY A 10 3.38 4.00 -5.66
CA GLY A 10 2.10 4.62 -5.25
C GLY A 10 1.00 4.46 -6.30
N VAL A 11 1.31 4.69 -7.58
CA VAL A 11 0.38 4.44 -8.69
C VAL A 11 -0.01 2.97 -8.76
N GLY A 12 0.93 2.06 -8.53
CA GLY A 12 0.66 0.62 -8.45
C GLY A 12 -0.35 0.29 -7.34
N ILE A 13 -0.19 0.85 -6.15
CA ILE A 13 -1.14 0.67 -5.03
C ILE A 13 -2.52 1.19 -5.40
N VAL A 14 -2.63 2.41 -5.97
CA VAL A 14 -3.91 2.96 -6.43
C VAL A 14 -4.59 2.02 -7.42
N THR A 15 -3.84 1.48 -8.37
CA THR A 15 -4.36 0.58 -9.40
C THR A 15 -4.87 -0.72 -8.79
N ILE A 16 -4.05 -1.39 -7.97
CA ILE A 16 -4.43 -2.65 -7.32
C ILE A 16 -5.65 -2.45 -6.41
N MET A 17 -5.66 -1.39 -5.62
CA MET A 17 -6.76 -1.08 -4.73
C MET A 17 -8.06 -0.75 -5.49
N THR A 18 -7.96 -0.05 -6.62
CA THR A 18 -9.12 0.26 -7.48
C THR A 18 -9.71 -1.02 -8.07
N ILE A 19 -8.88 -1.94 -8.52
CA ILE A 19 -9.32 -3.26 -9.01
C ILE A 19 -9.96 -4.05 -7.87
N ALA A 20 -9.33 -4.09 -6.71
CA ALA A 20 -9.86 -4.80 -5.54
C ALA A 20 -11.23 -4.27 -5.10
N VAL A 21 -11.44 -2.95 -5.12
CA VAL A 21 -12.75 -2.34 -4.85
C VAL A 21 -13.77 -2.76 -5.90
N ALA A 22 -13.41 -2.75 -7.17
CA ALA A 22 -14.30 -3.16 -8.26
C ALA A 22 -14.70 -4.64 -8.16
N GLU A 23 -13.77 -5.51 -7.86
CA GLU A 23 -14.02 -6.95 -7.69
C GLU A 23 -14.87 -7.28 -6.45
N ARG A 24 -14.74 -6.46 -5.40
CA ARG A 24 -15.44 -6.66 -4.12
C ARG A 24 -16.68 -5.78 -3.95
N THR A 25 -17.16 -5.16 -5.03
CA THR A 25 -18.33 -4.24 -4.98
C THR A 25 -19.54 -4.89 -4.35
N GLY A 26 -19.85 -6.14 -4.68
CA GLY A 26 -20.96 -6.90 -4.10
C GLY A 26 -20.80 -7.14 -2.59
N GLU A 27 -19.58 -7.51 -2.14
CA GLU A 27 -19.28 -7.71 -0.72
C GLU A 27 -19.41 -6.40 0.07
N ILE A 28 -18.93 -5.29 -0.49
CA ILE A 28 -19.05 -3.96 0.12
C ILE A 28 -20.52 -3.56 0.21
N GLY A 29 -21.28 -3.78 -0.85
CA GLY A 29 -22.72 -3.52 -0.88
C GLY A 29 -23.48 -4.32 0.17
N LEU A 30 -23.13 -5.59 0.36
CA LEU A 30 -23.70 -6.45 1.39
C LEU A 30 -23.37 -5.92 2.80
N LEU A 31 -22.12 -5.54 3.06
CA LEU A 31 -21.72 -4.97 4.35
C LEU A 31 -22.50 -3.70 4.68
N VAL A 32 -22.67 -2.81 3.71
CA VAL A 32 -23.43 -1.57 3.88
C VAL A 32 -24.92 -1.87 4.10
N ALA A 33 -25.48 -2.85 3.38
CA ALA A 33 -26.87 -3.28 3.55
C ALA A 33 -27.12 -3.89 4.94
N LEU A 34 -26.13 -4.55 5.54
CA LEU A 34 -26.18 -5.10 6.90
C LEU A 34 -25.94 -4.04 8.00
N GLY A 35 -25.75 -2.79 7.63
CA GLY A 35 -25.61 -1.67 8.55
C GLY A 35 -24.18 -1.30 8.89
N ALA A 36 -23.17 -1.78 8.16
CA ALA A 36 -21.79 -1.37 8.38
C ALA A 36 -21.61 0.13 8.09
N PRO A 37 -21.02 0.91 9.01
CA PRO A 37 -20.80 2.32 8.78
C PRO A 37 -19.73 2.52 7.70
N ARG A 38 -19.85 3.57 6.90
CA ARG A 38 -18.89 3.93 5.85
C ARG A 38 -17.45 4.03 6.36
N ARG A 39 -17.28 4.48 7.60
CA ARG A 39 -15.99 4.56 8.27
C ARG A 39 -15.31 3.18 8.39
N THR A 40 -16.05 2.14 8.69
CA THR A 40 -15.53 0.77 8.78
C THR A 40 -14.97 0.32 7.44
N ILE A 41 -15.68 0.55 6.34
CA ILE A 41 -15.24 0.22 4.99
C ILE A 41 -14.00 1.03 4.61
N LEU A 42 -13.98 2.32 4.91
CA LEU A 42 -12.84 3.19 4.69
C LEU A 42 -11.59 2.66 5.41
N LEU A 43 -11.72 2.31 6.69
CA LEU A 43 -10.61 1.79 7.50
C LEU A 43 -10.12 0.42 7.05
N LEU A 44 -11.00 -0.46 6.58
CA LEU A 44 -10.63 -1.75 6.02
C LEU A 44 -9.72 -1.59 4.79
N PHE A 45 -10.12 -0.76 3.84
CA PHE A 45 -9.33 -0.52 2.63
C PHE A 45 -8.04 0.28 2.90
N LEU A 46 -8.06 1.23 3.82
CA LEU A 46 -6.84 1.92 4.27
C LEU A 46 -5.89 0.95 4.96
N GLY A 47 -6.40 0.04 5.78
CA GLY A 47 -5.61 -1.03 6.39
C GLY A 47 -4.95 -1.94 5.36
N GLU A 48 -5.66 -2.31 4.30
CA GLU A 48 -5.08 -3.07 3.18
C GLU A 48 -3.96 -2.30 2.48
N ALA A 49 -4.14 -1.01 2.22
CA ALA A 49 -3.12 -0.16 1.61
C ALA A 49 -1.86 -0.06 2.48
N VAL A 50 -2.03 0.11 3.79
CA VAL A 50 -0.93 0.13 4.76
C VAL A 50 -0.21 -1.22 4.80
N ALA A 51 -0.96 -2.33 4.83
CA ALA A 51 -0.37 -3.67 4.82
C ALA A 51 0.45 -3.93 3.54
N LEU A 52 -0.09 -3.57 2.37
CA LEU A 52 0.62 -3.70 1.09
C LEU A 52 1.92 -2.88 1.07
N SER A 53 1.86 -1.63 1.51
CA SER A 53 3.03 -0.75 1.53
C SER A 53 4.06 -1.17 2.57
N ALA A 54 3.64 -1.62 3.75
CA ALA A 54 4.55 -2.13 4.78
C ALA A 54 5.26 -3.41 4.32
N LEU A 55 4.53 -4.35 3.73
CA LEU A 55 5.13 -5.57 3.16
C LEU A 55 6.08 -5.25 2.00
N GLY A 56 5.67 -4.36 1.10
CA GLY A 56 6.50 -3.90 -0.02
C GLY A 56 7.75 -3.19 0.45
N GLY A 57 7.63 -2.29 1.43
CA GLY A 57 8.73 -1.59 2.08
C GLY A 57 9.71 -2.56 2.73
N PHE A 58 9.19 -3.49 3.52
CA PHE A 58 10.00 -4.52 4.18
C PHE A 58 10.77 -5.40 3.18
N LEU A 59 10.10 -5.88 2.13
CA LEU A 59 10.77 -6.64 1.06
C LEU A 59 11.82 -5.79 0.33
N GLY A 60 11.53 -4.54 0.06
CA GLY A 60 12.47 -3.58 -0.51
C GLY A 60 13.71 -3.38 0.37
N LEU A 61 13.51 -3.27 1.69
CA LEU A 61 14.61 -3.17 2.66
C LEU A 61 15.48 -4.44 2.66
N LEU A 62 14.87 -5.62 2.64
CA LEU A 62 15.61 -6.89 2.58
C LEU A 62 16.44 -6.99 1.31
N LEU A 63 15.87 -6.67 0.16
CA LEU A 63 16.57 -6.68 -1.12
C LEU A 63 17.68 -5.63 -1.16
N GLY A 64 17.40 -4.41 -0.71
CA GLY A 64 18.37 -3.32 -0.65
C GLY A 64 19.54 -3.65 0.27
N PHE A 65 19.27 -4.19 1.44
CA PHE A 65 20.30 -4.63 2.38
C PHE A 65 21.15 -5.77 1.82
N GLY A 66 20.49 -6.78 1.22
CA GLY A 66 21.18 -7.90 0.58
C GLY A 66 22.11 -7.44 -0.55
N LEU A 67 21.62 -6.53 -1.40
CA LEU A 67 22.43 -5.94 -2.47
C LEU A 67 23.61 -5.13 -1.93
N ALA A 68 23.38 -4.33 -0.89
CA ALA A 68 24.43 -3.56 -0.23
C ALA A 68 25.54 -4.48 0.33
N GLN A 69 25.16 -5.57 0.96
CA GLN A 69 26.13 -6.56 1.44
C GLN A 69 26.89 -7.24 0.30
N ALA A 70 26.22 -7.61 -0.78
CA ALA A 70 26.86 -8.21 -1.95
C ALA A 70 27.91 -7.26 -2.56
N ILE A 71 27.59 -5.96 -2.66
CA ILE A 71 28.53 -4.93 -3.13
C ILE A 71 29.73 -4.82 -2.18
N HIS A 72 29.48 -4.82 -0.87
CA HIS A 72 30.55 -4.74 0.13
C HIS A 72 31.51 -5.93 0.02
N PHE A 73 31.00 -7.15 -0.18
CA PHE A 73 31.85 -8.33 -0.40
C PHE A 73 32.66 -8.26 -1.70
N ALA A 74 32.05 -7.75 -2.78
CA ALA A 74 32.72 -7.62 -4.07
C ALA A 74 33.76 -6.48 -4.11
N LEU A 75 33.48 -5.41 -3.39
CA LEU A 75 34.29 -4.19 -3.34
C LEU A 75 34.50 -3.70 -1.90
N PRO A 76 35.39 -4.35 -1.13
CA PRO A 76 35.61 -4.03 0.30
C PRO A 76 36.09 -2.57 0.56
N ALA A 77 36.57 -1.89 -0.46
CA ALA A 77 37.00 -0.49 -0.36
C ALA A 77 35.82 0.50 -0.25
N LEU A 78 34.59 0.07 -0.56
CA LEU A 78 33.41 0.92 -0.44
C LEU A 78 32.80 0.77 0.97
N PRO A 79 32.78 1.85 1.79
CA PRO A 79 32.12 1.79 3.08
C PRO A 79 30.61 1.74 2.90
N VAL A 80 30.00 0.60 3.15
CA VAL A 80 28.55 0.44 3.16
C VAL A 80 28.07 0.58 4.59
N HIS A 81 27.47 1.73 4.90
CA HIS A 81 26.84 1.99 6.19
C HIS A 81 25.33 2.11 5.99
N THR A 82 24.57 1.29 6.71
CA THR A 82 23.10 1.37 6.71
C THR A 82 22.63 1.66 8.14
N PRO A 83 22.59 2.95 8.55
CA PRO A 83 22.09 3.30 9.87
C PRO A 83 20.62 2.91 10.03
N ILE A 84 20.26 2.37 11.20
CA ILE A 84 18.89 1.96 11.50
C ILE A 84 17.87 3.11 11.35
N SER A 85 18.31 4.35 11.57
CA SER A 85 17.46 5.54 11.37
C SER A 85 16.97 5.69 9.94
N PHE A 86 17.82 5.39 8.94
CA PHE A 86 17.43 5.44 7.53
C PHE A 86 16.51 4.28 7.15
N VAL A 87 16.69 3.10 7.76
CA VAL A 87 15.81 1.96 7.57
C VAL A 87 14.39 2.28 8.07
N LEU A 88 14.29 2.83 9.30
CA LEU A 88 13.01 3.23 9.87
C LEU A 88 12.35 4.36 9.09
N LEU A 89 13.14 5.34 8.62
CA LEU A 89 12.64 6.43 7.81
C LEU A 89 12.10 5.92 6.46
N ALA A 90 12.82 5.01 5.80
CA ALA A 90 12.40 4.44 4.53
C ALA A 90 11.08 3.68 4.66
N GLU A 91 10.93 2.87 5.71
CA GLU A 91 9.68 2.15 5.99
C GLU A 91 8.53 3.11 6.30
N ALA A 92 8.77 4.13 7.13
CA ALA A 92 7.77 5.15 7.45
C ALA A 92 7.29 5.90 6.19
N VAL A 93 8.22 6.26 5.30
CA VAL A 93 7.89 6.91 4.02
C VAL A 93 7.09 5.96 3.11
N ALA A 94 7.47 4.70 3.02
CA ALA A 94 6.74 3.70 2.24
C ALA A 94 5.29 3.56 2.72
N ILE A 95 5.09 3.44 4.03
CA ILE A 95 3.75 3.37 4.65
C ILE A 95 2.95 4.66 4.41
N ALA A 96 3.57 5.83 4.55
CA ALA A 96 2.92 7.12 4.31
C ALA A 96 2.44 7.26 2.87
N ILE A 97 3.25 6.83 1.90
CA ILE A 97 2.88 6.84 0.48
C ILE A 97 1.76 5.84 0.20
N GLY A 98 1.84 4.64 0.77
CA GLY A 98 0.79 3.64 0.65
C GLY A 98 -0.53 4.13 1.22
N LEU A 99 -0.49 4.78 2.38
CA LEU A 99 -1.67 5.39 2.99
C LEU A 99 -2.27 6.48 2.09
N ALA A 100 -1.44 7.39 1.59
CA ALA A 100 -1.88 8.46 0.67
C ALA A 100 -2.48 7.89 -0.62
N ALA A 101 -1.83 6.89 -1.22
CA ALA A 101 -2.31 6.21 -2.42
C ALA A 101 -3.63 5.45 -2.19
N GLY A 102 -3.80 4.87 -1.00
CA GLY A 102 -4.99 4.10 -0.62
C GLY A 102 -6.22 4.96 -0.31
N VAL A 103 -6.05 6.24 0.01
CA VAL A 103 -7.18 7.13 0.42
C VAL A 103 -8.26 7.23 -0.66
N LEU A 104 -7.89 7.44 -1.91
CA LEU A 104 -8.86 7.64 -2.99
C LEU A 104 -9.69 6.37 -3.26
N PRO A 105 -9.10 5.18 -3.49
CA PRO A 105 -9.88 3.97 -3.66
C PRO A 105 -10.69 3.60 -2.41
N ALA A 106 -10.15 3.80 -1.21
CA ALA A 106 -10.87 3.55 0.04
C ALA A 106 -12.11 4.44 0.20
N ARG A 107 -12.01 5.71 -0.17
CA ARG A 107 -13.16 6.63 -0.18
C ARG A 107 -14.21 6.23 -1.22
N ARG A 108 -13.78 5.76 -2.38
CA ARG A 108 -14.71 5.25 -3.41
C ARG A 108 -15.48 4.04 -2.89
N ALA A 109 -14.79 3.09 -2.27
CA ALA A 109 -15.41 1.93 -1.64
C ALA A 109 -16.44 2.32 -0.58
N ALA A 110 -16.08 3.26 0.30
CA ALA A 110 -16.95 3.73 1.39
C ALA A 110 -18.19 4.48 0.90
N ARG A 111 -18.17 5.01 -0.31
CA ARG A 111 -19.29 5.78 -0.90
C ARG A 111 -20.19 4.95 -1.83
N LEU A 112 -19.93 3.66 -1.99
CA LEU A 112 -20.77 2.80 -2.83
C LEU A 112 -22.18 2.75 -2.31
N ASP A 113 -23.16 2.90 -3.23
CA ASP A 113 -24.56 2.69 -2.94
C ASP A 113 -24.82 1.18 -2.86
N PRO A 114 -25.40 0.64 -1.75
CA PRO A 114 -25.64 -0.78 -1.61
C PRO A 114 -26.59 -1.33 -2.66
N VAL A 115 -27.58 -0.56 -3.11
CA VAL A 115 -28.53 -0.97 -4.15
C VAL A 115 -27.81 -1.10 -5.50
N GLU A 116 -26.99 -0.15 -5.86
CA GLU A 116 -26.21 -0.15 -7.10
C GLU A 116 -25.12 -1.22 -7.09
N ALA A 117 -24.42 -1.40 -5.95
CA ALA A 117 -23.41 -2.41 -5.77
C ALA A 117 -23.95 -3.84 -5.92
N LEU A 118 -25.15 -4.12 -5.42
CA LEU A 118 -25.81 -5.43 -5.55
C LEU A 118 -26.42 -5.64 -6.95
N ARG A 119 -26.70 -4.59 -7.69
CA ARG A 119 -27.24 -4.67 -9.08
C ARG A 119 -26.18 -5.00 -10.13
N THR A 120 -24.91 -4.74 -9.87
CA THR A 120 -23.79 -4.97 -10.82
C THR A 120 -23.31 -6.42 -10.85
N GLU A 121 -23.83 -7.26 -10.01
CA GLU A 121 -23.70 -8.72 -10.07
C GLU A 121 -24.94 -9.31 -10.79
#